data_37f8a43f8232c26d3c7f75130a3c0270
#
_entry.id   37f8a43f8232c26d3c7f75130a3c0270
#
_cell.length_a   1.000
_cell.length_b   1.000
_cell.length_c   1.000
_cell.angle_alpha   90.00
_cell.angle_beta   90.00
_cell.angle_gamma   90.00
#
_symmetry.space_group_name_H-M   'P 1'
#
loop_
_entity.id
_entity.type
_entity.pdbx_description
1 polymer ?
#
loop_
_entity_poly.entity_id
_entity_poly.type
_entity_poly.pdbx_seq_one_letter_code
_entity_poly.pdbx_strand_id
1 'polypeptide(L)'
;MFSKKEKASGEKEVEQNEKKGVAKPPVLFSDTQNLISTIEKRLNAPLITYYNSNAGSVCGNDASAMYEILKGKKIDTAYLFIKSDGGSGIAALRIISTLRNYCKNLIALVPANCASAATMMALGANEIVMGPLAYLTPVDTSLKHELSPTNKGNELVSVSMDELSRVVKLWKEQDKDRPNDTNPYNSLYEYIHPLVFGAVDRASSLSLKICSELLRYHIDDDKKIVEISERLNADYPAHEYPILFREAQEIGLHVKKMDDDLNEMLQELTLLYSEMGQRAFTDYDENSYHDNNIANIIETNGKQIYYQIDKDWFYRPEERRWNVMNDESSWRKNELVNGKIKNTIYHLW
;
A
#
# COMPACT_ATOMS: atom_id res chain seq x y z
N MET A 1 52.24 -3.14 -69.11
CA MET A 1 51.34 -4.30 -68.94
C MET A 1 50.57 -4.12 -67.67
N PHE A 2 49.27 -3.91 -67.77
CA PHE A 2 48.43 -3.50 -66.69
C PHE A 2 47.93 -4.70 -65.87
N SER A 3 48.09 -4.64 -64.52
CA SER A 3 47.53 -5.59 -63.59
C SER A 3 46.27 -5.00 -62.98
N LYS A 4 45.16 -5.72 -63.09
CA LYS A 4 43.84 -5.38 -62.51
C LYS A 4 43.85 -5.48 -60.98
N LYS A 5 43.42 -4.42 -60.30
CA LYS A 5 43.00 -4.47 -58.91
C LYS A 5 41.58 -4.97 -58.79
N GLU A 6 41.40 -6.09 -58.14
CA GLU A 6 40.07 -6.54 -57.65
C GLU A 6 39.65 -5.71 -56.44
N LYS A 7 38.48 -5.15 -56.51
CA LYS A 7 37.78 -4.53 -55.37
C LYS A 7 37.04 -5.61 -54.61
N ALA A 8 37.42 -5.90 -53.40
CA ALA A 8 36.59 -6.63 -52.45
C ALA A 8 35.55 -5.67 -51.89
N SER A 9 34.30 -5.91 -52.22
CA SER A 9 33.15 -5.27 -51.59
C SER A 9 32.88 -5.98 -50.27
N GLY A 10 33.25 -5.36 -49.12
CA GLY A 10 32.79 -5.81 -47.81
C GLY A 10 31.32 -5.45 -47.62
N GLU A 11 30.46 -6.42 -47.77
CA GLU A 11 29.08 -6.33 -47.24
C GLU A 11 29.16 -6.34 -45.71
N LYS A 12 28.87 -5.20 -45.11
CA LYS A 12 28.57 -5.14 -43.70
C LYS A 12 27.16 -5.72 -43.52
N GLU A 13 27.08 -6.90 -42.95
CA GLU A 13 25.83 -7.40 -42.34
C GLU A 13 25.40 -6.40 -41.26
N VAL A 14 24.33 -5.69 -41.53
CA VAL A 14 23.59 -4.93 -40.57
C VAL A 14 22.78 -5.98 -39.81
N GLU A 15 23.25 -6.41 -38.66
CA GLU A 15 22.41 -7.13 -37.69
C GLU A 15 21.17 -6.26 -37.42
N GLN A 16 20.05 -6.69 -37.94
CA GLN A 16 18.74 -6.19 -37.53
C GLN A 16 18.52 -6.64 -36.10
N ASN A 17 18.81 -5.75 -35.16
CA ASN A 17 18.34 -5.90 -33.77
C ASN A 17 16.80 -5.96 -33.84
N GLU A 18 16.26 -7.17 -33.83
CA GLU A 18 14.84 -7.37 -33.51
C GLU A 18 14.58 -6.70 -32.17
N LYS A 19 13.78 -5.64 -32.17
CA LYS A 19 13.35 -4.99 -30.93
C LYS A 19 12.65 -6.06 -30.09
N LYS A 20 13.29 -6.53 -29.02
CA LYS A 20 12.65 -7.41 -28.02
C LYS A 20 11.35 -6.74 -27.62
N GLY A 21 10.23 -7.44 -27.74
CA GLY A 21 8.92 -6.92 -27.31
C GLY A 21 8.99 -6.59 -25.81
N VAL A 22 8.45 -5.43 -25.43
CA VAL A 22 8.40 -4.99 -24.03
C VAL A 22 7.49 -5.91 -23.23
N ALA A 23 7.99 -6.50 -22.14
CA ALA A 23 7.22 -7.32 -21.24
C ALA A 23 6.14 -6.47 -20.54
N LYS A 24 4.93 -7.00 -20.39
CA LYS A 24 3.82 -6.34 -19.71
C LYS A 24 3.15 -7.30 -18.75
N PRO A 25 2.71 -6.83 -17.57
CA PRO A 25 1.97 -7.65 -16.64
C PRO A 25 0.61 -8.04 -17.28
N PRO A 26 0.08 -9.24 -16.98
CA PRO A 26 -1.24 -9.64 -17.44
C PRO A 26 -2.32 -8.78 -16.79
N VAL A 27 -3.40 -8.51 -17.51
CA VAL A 27 -4.59 -7.85 -16.99
C VAL A 27 -5.74 -8.85 -16.99
N LEU A 28 -5.99 -9.48 -15.85
CA LEU A 28 -6.90 -10.62 -15.68
C LEU A 28 -8.33 -10.18 -15.35
N PHE A 29 -8.82 -9.12 -15.99
CA PHE A 29 -10.12 -8.53 -15.68
C PHE A 29 -11.28 -9.53 -15.81
N SER A 30 -11.31 -10.38 -16.81
CA SER A 30 -12.39 -11.36 -16.97
C SER A 30 -12.42 -12.39 -15.83
N ASP A 31 -11.25 -12.86 -15.40
CA ASP A 31 -11.12 -13.89 -14.38
C ASP A 31 -11.48 -13.33 -13.00
N THR A 32 -10.97 -12.14 -12.66
CA THR A 32 -11.33 -11.44 -11.42
C THR A 32 -12.81 -11.12 -11.35
N GLN A 33 -13.45 -10.68 -12.45
CA GLN A 33 -14.89 -10.39 -12.50
C GLN A 33 -15.75 -11.63 -12.29
N ASN A 34 -15.37 -12.77 -12.86
CA ASN A 34 -16.08 -14.03 -12.66
C ASN A 34 -16.05 -14.45 -11.18
N LEU A 35 -14.89 -14.34 -10.56
CA LEU A 35 -14.71 -14.69 -9.16
C LEU A 35 -15.41 -13.70 -8.23
N ILE A 36 -15.31 -12.38 -8.47
CA ILE A 36 -16.04 -11.34 -7.73
C ILE A 36 -17.54 -11.62 -7.79
N SER A 37 -18.09 -11.89 -8.99
CA SER A 37 -19.52 -12.21 -9.14
C SER A 37 -19.94 -13.45 -8.34
N THR A 38 -19.07 -14.45 -8.24
CA THR A 38 -19.33 -15.67 -7.45
C THR A 38 -19.33 -15.36 -5.96
N ILE A 39 -18.34 -14.58 -5.49
CA ILE A 39 -18.26 -14.16 -4.09
C ILE A 39 -19.44 -13.27 -3.72
N GLU A 40 -19.85 -12.32 -4.55
CA GLU A 40 -21.02 -11.47 -4.30
C GLU A 40 -22.33 -12.27 -4.15
N LYS A 41 -22.51 -13.31 -4.98
CA LYS A 41 -23.66 -14.21 -4.87
C LYS A 41 -23.69 -14.95 -3.53
N ARG A 42 -22.52 -15.41 -3.05
CA ARG A 42 -22.37 -16.07 -1.74
C ARG A 42 -22.66 -15.10 -0.60
N LEU A 43 -22.11 -13.88 -0.67
CA LEU A 43 -22.26 -12.85 0.37
C LEU A 43 -23.64 -12.17 0.33
N ASN A 44 -24.37 -12.30 -0.77
CA ASN A 44 -25.60 -11.58 -1.07
C ASN A 44 -25.45 -10.05 -0.91
N ALA A 45 -24.27 -9.53 -1.25
CA ALA A 45 -23.92 -8.10 -1.16
C ALA A 45 -22.71 -7.77 -2.05
N PRO A 46 -22.55 -6.49 -2.45
CA PRO A 46 -21.43 -6.06 -3.27
C PRO A 46 -20.07 -6.29 -2.60
N LEU A 47 -19.09 -6.73 -3.40
CA LEU A 47 -17.69 -6.81 -3.05
C LEU A 47 -16.93 -5.65 -3.69
N ILE A 48 -16.15 -4.96 -2.89
CA ILE A 48 -15.19 -3.95 -3.31
C ILE A 48 -13.82 -4.50 -2.94
N THR A 49 -12.87 -4.49 -3.86
CA THR A 49 -11.53 -4.97 -3.59
C THR A 49 -10.55 -3.82 -3.54
N TYR A 50 -9.61 -3.91 -2.62
CA TYR A 50 -8.45 -3.04 -2.50
C TYR A 50 -7.20 -3.90 -2.35
N TYR A 51 -6.38 -3.89 -3.38
CA TYR A 51 -5.16 -4.68 -3.44
C TYR A 51 -3.96 -3.81 -3.81
N ASN A 52 -2.88 -3.97 -3.07
CA ASN A 52 -1.57 -3.45 -3.44
C ASN A 52 -0.60 -4.61 -3.71
N SER A 53 0.13 -4.53 -4.82
CA SER A 53 1.32 -5.35 -5.07
C SER A 53 2.50 -4.83 -4.24
N ASN A 54 3.66 -5.49 -4.35
CA ASN A 54 4.89 -5.02 -3.69
C ASN A 54 5.37 -3.64 -4.18
N ALA A 55 4.91 -3.18 -5.35
CA ALA A 55 5.20 -1.87 -5.90
C ALA A 55 4.14 -0.81 -5.52
N GLY A 56 3.03 -1.24 -4.90
CA GLY A 56 1.90 -0.41 -4.53
C GLY A 56 1.90 0.00 -3.07
N SER A 57 1.14 1.04 -2.77
CA SER A 57 0.89 1.49 -1.40
C SER A 57 -0.41 2.29 -1.32
N VAL A 58 -0.98 2.40 -0.13
CA VAL A 58 -2.16 3.25 0.12
C VAL A 58 -1.80 4.71 -0.17
N CYS A 59 -2.44 5.32 -1.17
CA CYS A 59 -2.12 6.66 -1.62
C CYS A 59 -3.37 7.53 -1.87
N GLY A 60 -3.16 8.85 -1.99
CA GLY A 60 -4.25 9.82 -2.13
C GLY A 60 -5.13 9.61 -3.37
N ASN A 61 -4.56 9.07 -4.44
CA ASN A 61 -5.24 8.79 -5.70
C ASN A 61 -6.25 7.64 -5.58
N ASP A 62 -6.02 6.71 -4.67
CA ASP A 62 -6.93 5.58 -4.42
C ASP A 62 -8.32 6.05 -3.97
N ALA A 63 -8.40 7.19 -3.26
CA ALA A 63 -9.68 7.76 -2.87
C ALA A 63 -10.51 8.23 -4.09
N SER A 64 -9.85 8.78 -5.12
CA SER A 64 -10.52 9.15 -6.38
C SER A 64 -10.94 7.93 -7.18
N ALA A 65 -10.10 6.88 -7.22
CA ALA A 65 -10.44 5.60 -7.84
C ALA A 65 -11.61 4.93 -7.10
N MET A 66 -11.61 4.94 -5.77
CA MET A 66 -12.71 4.43 -4.94
C MET A 66 -14.02 5.18 -5.23
N TYR A 67 -13.97 6.51 -5.31
CA TYR A 67 -15.12 7.31 -5.69
C TYR A 67 -15.66 6.89 -7.07
N GLU A 68 -14.79 6.70 -8.07
CA GLU A 68 -15.21 6.34 -9.43
C GLU A 68 -15.95 5.00 -9.50
N ILE A 69 -15.57 4.01 -8.69
CA ILE A 69 -16.27 2.71 -8.67
C ILE A 69 -17.57 2.75 -7.88
N LEU A 70 -17.75 3.73 -6.99
CA LEU A 70 -18.91 3.85 -6.09
C LEU A 70 -19.95 4.86 -6.55
N LYS A 71 -19.55 5.85 -7.36
CA LYS A 71 -20.45 6.95 -7.73
C LYS A 71 -21.78 6.45 -8.28
N GLY A 72 -22.87 7.04 -7.79
CA GLY A 72 -24.24 6.69 -8.18
C GLY A 72 -24.81 5.43 -7.51
N LYS A 73 -24.01 4.74 -6.68
CA LYS A 73 -24.49 3.57 -5.92
C LYS A 73 -25.09 4.00 -4.57
N LYS A 74 -26.04 3.22 -4.07
CA LYS A 74 -26.47 3.23 -2.66
C LYS A 74 -26.47 1.79 -2.18
N ILE A 75 -25.69 1.51 -1.16
CA ILE A 75 -25.40 0.16 -0.69
C ILE A 75 -25.77 0.10 0.79
N ASP A 76 -26.57 -0.86 1.20
CA ASP A 76 -26.84 -1.05 2.63
C ASP A 76 -25.68 -1.76 3.30
N THR A 77 -25.23 -2.89 2.76
CA THR A 77 -24.05 -3.62 3.25
C THR A 77 -23.08 -3.84 2.10
N ALA A 78 -21.81 -3.51 2.32
CA ALA A 78 -20.70 -3.78 1.39
C ALA A 78 -19.61 -4.58 2.09
N TYR A 79 -18.95 -5.45 1.33
CA TYR A 79 -17.73 -6.11 1.75
C TYR A 79 -16.53 -5.43 1.10
N LEU A 80 -15.49 -5.19 1.89
CA LEU A 80 -14.22 -4.62 1.44
C LEU A 80 -13.11 -5.65 1.63
N PHE A 81 -12.68 -6.27 0.54
CA PHE A 81 -11.46 -7.07 0.52
C PHE A 81 -10.26 -6.13 0.64
N ILE A 82 -9.35 -6.41 1.56
CA ILE A 82 -8.12 -5.63 1.78
C ILE A 82 -6.92 -6.55 1.79
N LYS A 83 -5.96 -6.29 0.90
CA LYS A 83 -4.60 -6.86 0.92
C LYS A 83 -3.60 -5.75 0.59
N SER A 84 -2.84 -5.30 1.60
CA SER A 84 -1.91 -4.20 1.44
C SER A 84 -0.90 -4.14 2.60
N ASP A 85 0.32 -3.70 2.29
CA ASP A 85 1.37 -3.45 3.30
C ASP A 85 1.29 -2.01 3.88
N GLY A 86 0.28 -1.23 3.48
CA GLY A 86 0.03 0.08 4.03
C GLY A 86 0.46 1.24 3.14
N GLY A 87 0.76 2.38 3.76
CA GLY A 87 1.10 3.63 3.08
C GLY A 87 0.59 4.86 3.84
N SER A 88 -0.14 5.75 3.17
CA SER A 88 -0.64 6.99 3.77
C SER A 88 -1.89 6.78 4.62
N GLY A 89 -1.81 7.04 5.93
CA GLY A 89 -2.97 7.03 6.84
C GLY A 89 -4.03 8.07 6.46
N ILE A 90 -3.62 9.24 5.95
CA ILE A 90 -4.57 10.25 5.44
C ILE A 90 -5.35 9.71 4.25
N ALA A 91 -4.69 8.97 3.37
CA ALA A 91 -5.36 8.33 2.24
C ALA A 91 -6.33 7.24 2.72
N ALA A 92 -5.95 6.42 3.71
CA ALA A 92 -6.82 5.42 4.32
C ALA A 92 -8.11 6.07 4.87
N LEU A 93 -7.99 7.17 5.61
CA LEU A 93 -9.16 7.92 6.10
C LEU A 93 -10.05 8.41 4.95
N ARG A 94 -9.46 8.98 3.89
CA ARG A 94 -10.23 9.46 2.72
C ARG A 94 -10.93 8.33 1.98
N ILE A 95 -10.28 7.18 1.79
CA ILE A 95 -10.84 5.99 1.14
C ILE A 95 -12.05 5.50 1.92
N ILE A 96 -11.90 5.29 3.23
CA ILE A 96 -12.99 4.81 4.09
C ILE A 96 -14.12 5.83 4.19
N SER A 97 -13.81 7.11 4.36
CA SER A 97 -14.81 8.17 4.35
C SER A 97 -15.61 8.18 3.05
N THR A 98 -14.95 7.97 1.90
CA THR A 98 -15.62 7.83 0.62
C THR A 98 -16.54 6.61 0.60
N LEU A 99 -16.08 5.44 1.04
CA LEU A 99 -16.91 4.23 1.15
C LEU A 99 -18.14 4.46 2.03
N ARG A 100 -17.98 5.08 3.19
CA ARG A 100 -19.04 5.35 4.16
C ARG A 100 -20.12 6.31 3.63
N ASN A 101 -19.79 7.14 2.65
CA ASN A 101 -20.82 7.95 1.98
C ASN A 101 -21.76 7.13 1.08
N TYR A 102 -21.36 5.91 0.69
CA TYR A 102 -22.11 5.05 -0.22
C TYR A 102 -22.65 3.77 0.43
N CYS A 103 -22.11 3.35 1.58
CA CYS A 103 -22.57 2.17 2.30
C CYS A 103 -22.80 2.46 3.79
N LYS A 104 -23.87 1.86 4.36
CA LYS A 104 -24.20 1.99 5.79
C LYS A 104 -23.38 1.02 6.64
N ASN A 105 -23.34 -0.24 6.23
CA ASN A 105 -22.63 -1.30 6.91
C ASN A 105 -21.45 -1.77 6.05
N LEU A 106 -20.23 -1.68 6.58
CA LEU A 106 -19.01 -2.08 5.90
C LEU A 106 -18.35 -3.24 6.65
N ILE A 107 -18.07 -4.32 5.95
CA ILE A 107 -17.38 -5.50 6.49
C ILE A 107 -16.05 -5.65 5.78
N ALA A 108 -14.95 -5.60 6.52
CA ALA A 108 -13.62 -5.83 5.97
C ALA A 108 -13.33 -7.33 5.87
N LEU A 109 -12.89 -7.78 4.70
CA LEU A 109 -12.41 -9.14 4.45
C LEU A 109 -10.89 -9.10 4.34
N VAL A 110 -10.21 -9.72 5.28
CA VAL A 110 -8.76 -9.74 5.38
C VAL A 110 -8.27 -11.18 5.22
N PRO A 111 -7.91 -11.61 4.01
CA PRO A 111 -7.43 -12.98 3.79
C PRO A 111 -5.94 -13.17 4.13
N ALA A 112 -5.15 -12.09 4.10
CA ALA A 112 -3.71 -12.09 4.31
C ALA A 112 -3.24 -10.80 5.02
N ASN A 113 -2.15 -10.16 4.55
CA ASN A 113 -1.62 -8.92 5.14
C ASN A 113 -2.56 -7.71 4.97
N CYS A 114 -2.82 -7.05 6.09
CA CYS A 114 -3.53 -5.78 6.16
C CYS A 114 -2.77 -4.89 7.14
N ALA A 115 -1.69 -4.23 6.66
CA ALA A 115 -0.69 -3.63 7.52
C ALA A 115 -0.75 -2.09 7.54
N SER A 116 -0.36 -1.47 8.66
CA SER A 116 -0.20 -0.02 8.82
C SER A 116 -1.45 0.75 8.36
N ALA A 117 -1.37 1.59 7.31
CA ALA A 117 -2.52 2.33 6.77
C ALA A 117 -3.66 1.41 6.28
N ALA A 118 -3.38 0.17 5.88
CA ALA A 118 -4.43 -0.80 5.56
C ALA A 118 -5.14 -1.31 6.83
N THR A 119 -4.42 -1.48 7.96
CA THR A 119 -5.05 -1.68 9.28
C THR A 119 -6.01 -0.53 9.58
N MET A 120 -5.60 0.73 9.38
CA MET A 120 -6.49 1.88 9.53
C MET A 120 -7.74 1.76 8.66
N MET A 121 -7.63 1.29 7.41
CA MET A 121 -8.81 1.05 6.57
C MET A 121 -9.75 0.01 7.20
N ALA A 122 -9.21 -1.09 7.73
CA ALA A 122 -9.99 -2.12 8.40
C ALA A 122 -10.69 -1.59 9.66
N LEU A 123 -10.07 -0.66 10.43
CA LEU A 123 -10.68 -0.01 11.60
C LEU A 123 -11.96 0.75 11.24
N GLY A 124 -12.10 1.21 10.01
CA GLY A 124 -13.31 1.89 9.56
C GLY A 124 -14.47 0.95 9.18
N ALA A 125 -14.31 -0.37 9.29
CA ALA A 125 -15.36 -1.35 9.05
C ALA A 125 -16.13 -1.70 10.33
N ASN A 126 -17.42 -2.08 10.20
CA ASN A 126 -18.24 -2.52 11.33
C ASN A 126 -17.77 -3.87 11.89
N GLU A 127 -17.22 -4.71 11.04
CA GLU A 127 -16.69 -6.03 11.37
C GLU A 127 -15.46 -6.31 10.50
N ILE A 128 -14.46 -6.98 11.05
CA ILE A 128 -13.27 -7.44 10.34
C ILE A 128 -13.30 -8.97 10.31
N VAL A 129 -13.44 -9.56 9.13
CA VAL A 129 -13.43 -11.01 8.94
C VAL A 129 -12.03 -11.42 8.52
N MET A 130 -11.35 -12.16 9.40
CA MET A 130 -9.94 -12.56 9.25
C MET A 130 -9.80 -14.01 8.80
N GLY A 131 -9.08 -14.22 7.71
CA GLY A 131 -8.67 -15.54 7.23
C GLY A 131 -7.56 -16.18 8.09
N PRO A 132 -7.22 -17.45 7.87
CA PRO A 132 -6.18 -18.14 8.62
C PRO A 132 -4.78 -17.52 8.50
N LEU A 133 -4.48 -16.88 7.36
CA LEU A 133 -3.21 -16.18 7.10
C LEU A 133 -3.27 -14.68 7.41
N ALA A 134 -4.43 -14.20 7.88
CA ALA A 134 -4.66 -12.78 8.11
C ALA A 134 -3.90 -12.25 9.32
N TYR A 135 -3.37 -11.06 9.17
CA TYR A 135 -2.86 -10.26 10.26
C TYR A 135 -3.09 -8.77 9.99
N LEU A 136 -3.23 -8.03 11.08
CA LEU A 136 -3.14 -6.58 11.11
C LEU A 136 -1.75 -6.19 11.62
N THR A 137 -1.37 -4.92 11.56
CA THR A 137 -0.16 -4.44 12.23
C THR A 137 -0.45 -3.18 13.03
N PRO A 138 0.47 -2.78 13.92
CA PRO A 138 0.47 -1.47 14.53
C PRO A 138 0.37 -0.35 13.47
N VAL A 139 -0.11 0.79 13.90
CA VAL A 139 -0.32 1.98 13.05
C VAL A 139 0.55 3.17 13.50
N ASP A 140 1.58 2.88 14.30
CA ASP A 140 2.59 3.85 14.69
C ASP A 140 3.24 4.48 13.44
N THR A 141 3.56 5.76 13.53
CA THR A 141 4.06 6.51 12.39
C THR A 141 5.54 6.83 12.56
N SER A 142 6.35 6.44 11.61
CA SER A 142 7.69 6.95 11.42
C SER A 142 7.73 7.95 10.27
N LEU A 143 8.60 8.95 10.35
CA LEU A 143 8.76 9.92 9.27
C LEU A 143 10.23 10.22 8.97
N LYS A 144 10.49 10.56 7.71
CA LYS A 144 11.73 11.17 7.24
C LYS A 144 11.50 12.66 7.11
N HIS A 145 12.24 13.45 7.86
CA HIS A 145 12.24 14.90 7.79
C HIS A 145 13.56 15.37 7.18
N GLU A 146 13.58 16.49 6.49
CA GLU A 146 14.82 17.03 5.91
C GLU A 146 15.95 17.26 6.94
N LEU A 147 15.59 17.41 8.22
CA LEU A 147 16.52 17.53 9.35
C LEU A 147 16.70 16.20 10.11
N SER A 148 16.19 15.07 9.60
CA SER A 148 16.44 13.75 10.20
C SER A 148 17.92 13.40 10.10
N PRO A 149 18.43 12.56 11.01
CA PRO A 149 19.77 12.01 10.89
C PRO A 149 20.00 11.30 9.55
N THR A 150 21.24 11.25 9.09
CA THR A 150 21.61 10.50 7.90
C THR A 150 22.40 9.24 8.25
N ASN A 151 22.21 8.17 7.49
CA ASN A 151 23.00 6.97 7.58
C ASN A 151 24.36 7.13 6.84
N LYS A 152 25.20 6.08 6.86
CA LYS A 152 26.51 6.08 6.16
C LYS A 152 26.39 6.25 4.65
N GLY A 153 25.22 5.98 4.07
CA GLY A 153 24.91 6.18 2.65
C GLY A 153 24.38 7.57 2.32
N ASN A 154 24.38 8.50 3.29
CA ASN A 154 23.84 9.85 3.15
C ASN A 154 22.31 9.89 2.93
N GLU A 155 21.59 8.83 3.35
CA GLU A 155 20.14 8.75 3.27
C GLU A 155 19.51 9.16 4.60
N LEU A 156 18.41 9.90 4.56
CA LEU A 156 17.68 10.31 5.75
C LEU A 156 17.12 9.08 6.48
N VAL A 157 17.37 9.01 7.78
CA VAL A 157 16.83 7.98 8.67
C VAL A 157 15.40 8.34 9.08
N SER A 158 14.51 7.36 9.04
CA SER A 158 13.16 7.52 9.58
C SER A 158 13.22 7.52 11.11
N VAL A 159 12.41 8.37 11.74
CA VAL A 159 12.33 8.50 13.21
C VAL A 159 10.87 8.36 13.62
N SER A 160 10.60 7.59 14.67
CA SER A 160 9.27 7.44 15.26
C SER A 160 9.21 7.99 16.70
N MET A 161 8.01 8.35 17.15
CA MET A 161 7.80 8.79 18.55
C MET A 161 8.02 7.64 19.53
N ASP A 162 7.67 6.41 19.13
CA ASP A 162 7.90 5.23 19.96
C ASP A 162 9.39 5.00 20.22
N GLU A 163 10.24 5.05 19.18
CA GLU A 163 11.71 4.93 19.32
C GLU A 163 12.28 5.99 20.26
N LEU A 164 11.89 7.25 20.09
CA LEU A 164 12.33 8.33 20.95
C LEU A 164 11.90 8.12 22.41
N SER A 165 10.64 7.72 22.61
CA SER A 165 10.09 7.45 23.95
C SER A 165 10.78 6.27 24.63
N ARG A 166 11.13 5.22 23.88
CA ARG A 166 11.88 4.05 24.38
C ARG A 166 13.28 4.44 24.83
N VAL A 167 13.99 5.26 24.06
CA VAL A 167 15.32 5.76 24.45
C VAL A 167 15.23 6.54 25.77
N VAL A 168 14.26 7.46 25.89
CA VAL A 168 14.05 8.23 27.13
C VAL A 168 13.68 7.32 28.30
N LYS A 169 12.83 6.30 28.08
CA LYS A 169 12.46 5.32 29.11
C LYS A 169 13.67 4.52 29.58
N LEU A 170 14.46 3.97 28.67
CA LEU A 170 15.69 3.22 28.98
C LEU A 170 16.68 4.09 29.80
N TRP A 171 16.85 5.34 29.40
CA TRP A 171 17.71 6.28 30.11
C TRP A 171 17.20 6.51 31.56
N LYS A 172 15.90 6.77 31.74
CA LYS A 172 15.31 6.94 33.09
C LYS A 172 15.41 5.69 33.94
N GLU A 173 15.32 4.51 33.38
CA GLU A 173 15.47 3.25 34.10
C GLU A 173 16.89 3.02 34.58
N GLN A 174 17.90 3.41 33.79
CA GLN A 174 19.33 3.32 34.17
C GLN A 174 19.72 4.36 35.22
N ASP A 175 19.03 5.50 35.26
CA ASP A 175 19.36 6.62 36.17
C ASP A 175 18.55 6.62 37.49
N LYS A 176 17.75 5.57 37.72
CA LYS A 176 16.94 5.45 38.98
C LYS A 176 17.79 5.51 40.24
N ASP A 177 19.03 5.01 40.20
CA ASP A 177 19.97 4.98 41.32
C ASP A 177 20.90 6.22 41.39
N ARG A 178 20.83 7.10 40.39
CA ARG A 178 21.64 8.33 40.30
C ARG A 178 20.75 9.45 39.74
N PRO A 179 19.90 10.07 40.59
CA PRO A 179 19.05 11.16 40.13
C PRO A 179 19.92 12.32 39.67
N ASN A 180 20.19 12.36 38.42
CA ASN A 180 20.85 13.48 37.75
C ASN A 180 19.75 14.40 37.22
N ASP A 181 19.80 15.68 37.52
CA ASP A 181 18.83 16.69 37.10
C ASP A 181 18.91 17.00 35.57
N THR A 182 19.61 16.18 34.82
CA THR A 182 19.77 16.36 33.36
C THR A 182 18.55 15.84 32.60
N ASN A 183 17.94 16.74 31.86
CA ASN A 183 16.87 16.39 30.95
C ASN A 183 17.40 15.44 29.84
N PRO A 184 16.88 14.19 29.70
CA PRO A 184 17.36 13.22 28.72
C PRO A 184 17.29 13.71 27.27
N TYR A 185 16.40 14.63 27.00
CA TYR A 185 16.28 15.23 25.66
C TYR A 185 17.48 16.08 25.28
N ASN A 186 18.24 16.64 26.24
CA ASN A 186 19.42 17.45 25.92
C ASN A 186 20.49 16.64 25.17
N SER A 187 20.73 15.39 25.56
CA SER A 187 21.67 14.52 24.86
C SER A 187 21.12 14.06 23.49
N LEU A 188 19.80 13.87 23.39
CA LEU A 188 19.17 13.51 22.11
C LEU A 188 19.24 14.64 21.08
N TYR A 189 19.15 15.91 21.52
CA TYR A 189 19.22 17.08 20.63
C TYR A 189 20.59 17.26 19.97
N GLU A 190 21.64 16.61 20.46
CA GLU A 190 22.95 16.57 19.80
C GLU A 190 22.93 15.73 18.52
N TYR A 191 22.02 14.75 18.43
CA TYR A 191 21.93 13.79 17.32
C TYR A 191 20.67 13.96 16.47
N ILE A 192 19.60 14.49 17.04
CA ILE A 192 18.31 14.67 16.39
C ILE A 192 17.83 16.10 16.58
N HIS A 193 17.63 16.81 15.48
CA HIS A 193 17.20 18.20 15.52
C HIS A 193 15.83 18.35 16.23
N PRO A 194 15.62 19.32 17.14
CA PRO A 194 14.37 19.50 17.88
C PRO A 194 13.10 19.60 17.01
N LEU A 195 13.20 20.14 15.81
CA LEU A 195 12.05 20.19 14.86
C LEU A 195 11.60 18.79 14.40
N VAL A 196 12.51 17.83 14.38
CA VAL A 196 12.16 16.42 14.06
C VAL A 196 11.27 15.85 15.17
N PHE A 197 11.57 16.12 16.45
CA PHE A 197 10.70 15.72 17.56
C PHE A 197 9.28 16.27 17.39
N GLY A 198 9.14 17.57 17.09
CA GLY A 198 7.84 18.18 16.87
C GLY A 198 7.10 17.63 15.63
N ALA A 199 7.83 17.26 14.59
CA ALA A 199 7.25 16.64 13.39
C ALA A 199 6.76 15.21 13.70
N VAL A 200 7.54 14.42 14.44
CA VAL A 200 7.20 13.05 14.85
C VAL A 200 6.02 13.04 15.81
N ASP A 201 5.97 13.96 16.80
CA ASP A 201 4.84 14.12 17.71
C ASP A 201 3.54 14.44 16.96
N ARG A 202 3.60 15.36 16.00
CA ARG A 202 2.44 15.64 15.11
C ARG A 202 2.01 14.43 14.29
N ALA A 203 2.95 13.65 13.77
CA ALA A 203 2.65 12.45 13.00
C ALA A 203 1.97 11.38 13.86
N SER A 204 2.45 11.17 15.10
CA SER A 204 1.83 10.29 16.07
C SER A 204 0.42 10.76 16.46
N SER A 205 0.26 12.03 16.79
CA SER A 205 -1.05 12.64 17.09
C SER A 205 -2.03 12.52 15.91
N LEU A 206 -1.55 12.66 14.66
CA LEU A 206 -2.35 12.49 13.47
C LEU A 206 -2.82 11.03 13.31
N SER A 207 -1.94 10.06 13.57
CA SER A 207 -2.29 8.62 13.52
C SER A 207 -3.40 8.30 14.52
N LEU A 208 -3.26 8.73 15.77
CA LEU A 208 -4.29 8.58 16.82
C LEU A 208 -5.62 9.21 16.38
N LYS A 209 -5.58 10.42 15.82
CA LYS A 209 -6.77 11.11 15.33
C LYS A 209 -7.46 10.34 14.21
N ILE A 210 -6.69 9.82 13.24
CA ILE A 210 -7.22 9.02 12.11
C ILE A 210 -7.89 7.75 12.64
N CYS A 211 -7.23 7.01 13.53
CA CYS A 211 -7.81 5.80 14.14
C CYS A 211 -9.13 6.10 14.84
N SER A 212 -9.16 7.16 15.65
CA SER A 212 -10.36 7.57 16.36
C SER A 212 -11.51 7.93 15.43
N GLU A 213 -11.24 8.69 14.35
CA GLU A 213 -12.26 9.03 13.35
C GLU A 213 -12.81 7.80 12.61
N LEU A 214 -11.95 6.82 12.31
CA LEU A 214 -12.35 5.58 11.64
C LEU A 214 -13.18 4.68 12.56
N LEU A 215 -12.81 4.54 13.82
CA LEU A 215 -13.56 3.75 14.80
C LEU A 215 -14.93 4.35 15.11
N ARG A 216 -15.09 5.67 15.07
CA ARG A 216 -16.38 6.37 15.27
C ARG A 216 -17.46 6.03 14.25
N TYR A 217 -17.14 5.42 13.13
CA TYR A 217 -18.17 4.94 12.20
C TYR A 217 -19.03 3.81 12.79
N HIS A 218 -18.54 3.11 13.85
CA HIS A 218 -19.26 1.95 14.39
C HIS A 218 -19.07 1.73 15.91
N ILE A 219 -18.32 2.59 16.60
CA ILE A 219 -18.16 2.55 18.06
C ILE A 219 -18.60 3.91 18.61
N ASP A 220 -19.54 3.88 19.57
CA ASP A 220 -20.06 5.09 20.24
C ASP A 220 -19.31 5.41 21.55
N ASP A 221 -18.56 4.44 22.10
CA ASP A 221 -17.80 4.58 23.34
C ASP A 221 -16.45 5.26 23.10
N ASP A 222 -16.35 6.55 23.42
CA ASP A 222 -15.13 7.34 23.27
C ASP A 222 -13.93 6.77 24.06
N LYS A 223 -14.15 6.15 25.24
CA LYS A 223 -13.06 5.55 26.02
C LYS A 223 -12.47 4.35 25.29
N LYS A 224 -13.34 3.48 24.77
CA LYS A 224 -12.92 2.33 23.98
C LYS A 224 -12.20 2.75 22.71
N ILE A 225 -12.66 3.81 22.04
CA ILE A 225 -11.99 4.36 20.85
C ILE A 225 -10.56 4.80 21.17
N VAL A 226 -10.39 5.55 22.27
CA VAL A 226 -9.06 6.01 22.70
C VAL A 226 -8.16 4.84 23.06
N GLU A 227 -8.64 3.88 23.85
CA GLU A 227 -7.89 2.70 24.26
C GLU A 227 -7.39 1.88 23.07
N ILE A 228 -8.26 1.58 22.10
CA ILE A 228 -7.87 0.87 20.86
C ILE A 228 -6.85 1.68 20.07
N SER A 229 -7.07 2.99 19.92
CA SER A 229 -6.18 3.85 19.13
C SER A 229 -4.79 3.95 19.76
N GLU A 230 -4.69 4.12 21.07
CA GLU A 230 -3.42 4.19 21.80
C GLU A 230 -2.68 2.86 21.73
N ARG A 231 -3.38 1.75 21.96
CA ARG A 231 -2.80 0.41 21.91
C ARG A 231 -2.17 0.10 20.55
N LEU A 232 -2.88 0.39 19.46
CA LEU A 232 -2.37 0.19 18.11
C LEU A 232 -1.20 1.11 17.72
N ASN A 233 -1.06 2.26 18.40
CA ASN A 233 0.00 3.24 18.12
C ASN A 233 1.26 3.07 18.98
N ALA A 234 1.17 2.52 20.20
CA ALA A 234 2.26 2.62 21.17
C ALA A 234 2.66 1.32 21.88
N ASP A 235 1.80 0.28 21.93
CA ASP A 235 2.06 -0.89 22.77
C ASP A 235 2.95 -1.95 22.11
N TYR A 236 3.20 -1.85 20.82
CA TYR A 236 3.90 -2.88 20.06
C TYR A 236 5.40 -2.60 19.94
N PRO A 237 6.25 -3.66 20.02
CA PRO A 237 7.70 -3.49 19.96
C PRO A 237 8.24 -3.20 18.56
N ALA A 238 7.44 -3.43 17.51
CA ALA A 238 7.83 -3.23 16.11
C ALA A 238 6.61 -2.89 15.25
N HIS A 239 6.82 -2.01 14.25
CA HIS A 239 5.80 -1.64 13.27
C HIS A 239 5.24 -2.82 12.47
N GLU A 240 6.07 -3.83 12.23
CA GLU A 240 5.71 -5.03 11.46
C GLU A 240 5.14 -6.16 12.33
N TYR A 241 4.89 -5.91 13.63
CA TYR A 241 4.37 -6.94 14.53
C TYR A 241 3.01 -7.46 14.04
N PRO A 242 2.85 -8.79 13.80
CA PRO A 242 1.61 -9.35 13.28
C PRO A 242 0.57 -9.49 14.39
N ILE A 243 -0.42 -8.63 14.40
CA ILE A 243 -1.60 -8.72 15.29
C ILE A 243 -2.53 -9.77 14.70
N LEU A 244 -2.56 -10.95 15.30
CA LEU A 244 -3.37 -12.07 14.87
C LEU A 244 -4.80 -11.99 15.44
N PHE A 245 -5.68 -12.86 14.98
CA PHE A 245 -7.10 -12.89 15.31
C PHE A 245 -7.39 -12.76 16.83
N ARG A 246 -6.74 -13.59 17.67
CA ARG A 246 -6.94 -13.55 19.12
C ARG A 246 -6.58 -12.20 19.72
N GLU A 247 -5.45 -11.67 19.34
CA GLU A 247 -4.96 -10.39 19.86
C GLU A 247 -5.82 -9.22 19.36
N ALA A 248 -6.28 -9.27 18.11
CA ALA A 248 -7.23 -8.30 17.59
C ALA A 248 -8.55 -8.25 18.42
N GLN A 249 -9.02 -9.42 18.92
CA GLN A 249 -10.13 -9.47 19.87
C GLN A 249 -9.78 -8.85 21.24
N GLU A 250 -8.58 -9.16 21.75
CA GLU A 250 -8.09 -8.64 23.03
C GLU A 250 -7.87 -7.12 23.03
N ILE A 251 -7.56 -6.53 21.85
CA ILE A 251 -7.53 -5.08 21.65
C ILE A 251 -8.94 -4.47 21.77
N GLY A 252 -9.98 -5.23 21.49
CA GLY A 252 -11.37 -4.78 21.52
C GLY A 252 -11.98 -4.54 20.12
N LEU A 253 -11.29 -4.97 19.05
CA LEU A 253 -11.80 -4.91 17.69
C LEU A 253 -12.94 -5.94 17.48
N HIS A 254 -13.92 -5.59 16.67
CA HIS A 254 -14.99 -6.50 16.27
C HIS A 254 -14.49 -7.41 15.14
N VAL A 255 -13.82 -8.51 15.50
CA VAL A 255 -13.25 -9.46 14.55
C VAL A 255 -14.00 -10.79 14.56
N LYS A 256 -14.08 -11.42 13.39
CA LYS A 256 -14.68 -12.72 13.16
C LYS A 256 -13.76 -13.60 12.33
N LYS A 257 -13.79 -14.90 12.57
CA LYS A 257 -13.06 -15.86 11.73
C LYS A 257 -13.77 -15.98 10.39
N MET A 258 -12.98 -16.00 9.32
CA MET A 258 -13.48 -16.30 7.97
C MET A 258 -13.81 -17.78 7.87
N ASP A 259 -14.88 -18.12 7.19
CA ASP A 259 -15.19 -19.52 6.86
C ASP A 259 -14.27 -20.00 5.71
N ASP A 260 -14.03 -21.32 5.67
CA ASP A 260 -13.04 -21.91 4.79
C ASP A 260 -13.36 -21.68 3.30
N ASP A 261 -14.62 -21.84 2.89
CA ASP A 261 -15.00 -21.68 1.49
C ASP A 261 -14.82 -20.22 1.02
N LEU A 262 -15.18 -19.23 1.87
CA LEU A 262 -14.94 -17.82 1.54
C LEU A 262 -13.44 -17.54 1.49
N ASN A 263 -12.68 -18.08 2.42
CA ASN A 263 -11.23 -17.93 2.43
C ASN A 263 -10.59 -18.48 1.16
N GLU A 264 -10.99 -19.68 0.69
CA GLU A 264 -10.49 -20.25 -0.56
C GLU A 264 -10.75 -19.34 -1.76
N MET A 265 -11.97 -18.82 -1.89
CA MET A 265 -12.31 -17.87 -2.97
C MET A 265 -11.47 -16.58 -2.90
N LEU A 266 -11.24 -16.04 -1.70
CA LEU A 266 -10.44 -14.83 -1.54
C LEU A 266 -8.94 -15.07 -1.72
N GLN A 267 -8.45 -16.27 -1.43
CA GLN A 267 -7.08 -16.67 -1.75
C GLN A 267 -6.90 -16.80 -3.27
N GLU A 268 -7.86 -17.38 -4.00
CA GLU A 268 -7.85 -17.42 -5.45
C GLU A 268 -7.83 -16.01 -6.05
N LEU A 269 -8.66 -15.10 -5.55
CA LEU A 269 -8.66 -13.69 -5.97
C LEU A 269 -7.31 -13.02 -5.67
N THR A 270 -6.71 -13.32 -4.52
CA THR A 270 -5.37 -12.84 -4.15
C THR A 270 -4.30 -13.33 -5.13
N LEU A 271 -4.38 -14.59 -5.58
CA LEU A 271 -3.44 -15.16 -6.56
C LEU A 271 -3.58 -14.45 -7.92
N LEU A 272 -4.81 -14.22 -8.42
CA LEU A 272 -5.04 -13.48 -9.65
C LEU A 272 -4.46 -12.06 -9.58
N TYR A 273 -4.69 -11.34 -8.49
CA TYR A 273 -4.10 -10.01 -8.29
C TYR A 273 -2.58 -10.06 -8.13
N SER A 274 -2.05 -11.10 -7.50
CA SER A 274 -0.60 -11.29 -7.36
C SER A 274 0.05 -11.54 -8.72
N GLU A 275 -0.59 -12.28 -9.62
CA GLU A 275 -0.14 -12.48 -10.99
C GLU A 275 -0.16 -11.16 -11.78
N MET A 276 -1.23 -10.36 -11.67
CA MET A 276 -1.28 -9.02 -12.24
C MET A 276 -0.19 -8.09 -11.69
N GLY A 277 0.12 -8.20 -10.39
CA GLY A 277 1.10 -7.38 -9.68
C GLY A 277 2.55 -7.84 -9.83
N GLN A 278 2.82 -8.90 -10.60
CA GLN A 278 4.19 -9.32 -10.88
C GLN A 278 4.92 -8.30 -11.74
N ARG A 279 6.18 -8.08 -11.39
CA ARG A 279 7.05 -7.18 -12.12
C ARG A 279 7.35 -7.76 -13.51
N ALA A 280 6.93 -7.06 -14.55
CA ALA A 280 7.34 -7.34 -15.91
C ALA A 280 8.57 -6.48 -16.24
N PHE A 281 9.69 -7.14 -16.42
CA PHE A 281 11.01 -6.54 -16.62
C PHE A 281 11.54 -6.88 -17.99
N THR A 282 12.03 -5.88 -18.73
CA THR A 282 12.71 -6.08 -20.01
C THR A 282 14.10 -5.45 -19.92
N ASP A 283 15.09 -6.29 -19.96
CA ASP A 283 16.49 -5.89 -20.00
C ASP A 283 16.89 -5.61 -21.47
N TYR A 284 17.28 -4.37 -21.75
CA TYR A 284 17.73 -3.97 -23.08
C TYR A 284 19.23 -4.17 -23.25
N ASP A 285 20.00 -3.67 -22.25
CA ASP A 285 21.45 -3.74 -22.19
C ASP A 285 21.97 -3.47 -20.75
N GLU A 286 23.29 -3.39 -20.57
CA GLU A 286 23.92 -3.15 -19.25
C GLU A 286 23.53 -1.82 -18.60
N ASN A 287 23.03 -0.86 -19.37
CA ASN A 287 22.75 0.50 -18.95
C ASN A 287 21.28 0.91 -19.09
N SER A 288 20.42 0.03 -19.59
CA SER A 288 19.02 0.37 -19.83
C SER A 288 18.07 -0.82 -19.65
N TYR A 289 16.94 -0.56 -19.03
CA TYR A 289 15.87 -1.53 -18.87
C TYR A 289 14.49 -0.84 -18.83
N HIS A 290 13.47 -1.62 -19.13
CA HIS A 290 12.07 -1.23 -18.98
C HIS A 290 11.45 -1.95 -17.80
N ASP A 291 10.71 -1.22 -16.98
CA ASP A 291 10.00 -1.70 -15.81
C ASP A 291 8.51 -1.45 -15.98
N ASN A 292 7.72 -2.52 -15.88
CA ASN A 292 6.27 -2.45 -16.01
C ASN A 292 5.61 -3.26 -14.88
N ASN A 293 4.82 -2.57 -14.04
CA ASN A 293 4.18 -3.17 -12.86
C ASN A 293 2.78 -2.64 -12.67
N ILE A 294 1.84 -3.49 -12.27
CA ILE A 294 0.57 -3.03 -11.70
C ILE A 294 0.74 -2.92 -10.19
N ALA A 295 0.59 -1.71 -9.66
CA ALA A 295 0.87 -1.38 -8.26
C ALA A 295 -0.39 -1.46 -7.38
N ASN A 296 -1.43 -0.70 -7.71
CA ASN A 296 -2.68 -0.61 -6.97
C ASN A 296 -3.83 -1.12 -7.84
N ILE A 297 -4.71 -1.94 -7.28
CA ILE A 297 -5.91 -2.45 -7.96
C ILE A 297 -7.11 -2.19 -7.05
N ILE A 298 -8.12 -1.53 -7.60
CA ILE A 298 -9.40 -1.25 -6.95
C ILE A 298 -10.50 -1.73 -7.89
N GLU A 299 -11.30 -2.69 -7.44
CA GLU A 299 -12.23 -3.37 -8.33
C GLU A 299 -13.59 -3.62 -7.65
N THR A 300 -14.63 -3.67 -8.44
CA THR A 300 -15.97 -4.11 -8.08
C THR A 300 -16.61 -4.75 -9.31
N ASN A 301 -17.72 -5.40 -9.17
CA ASN A 301 -18.42 -5.99 -10.29
C ASN A 301 -18.66 -4.95 -11.42
N GLY A 302 -18.19 -5.28 -12.63
CA GLY A 302 -18.30 -4.47 -13.85
C GLY A 302 -17.20 -3.41 -14.02
N LYS A 303 -16.34 -3.15 -13.02
CA LYS A 303 -15.33 -2.07 -13.11
C LYS A 303 -14.08 -2.38 -12.31
N GLN A 304 -12.91 -2.22 -12.94
CA GLN A 304 -11.59 -2.32 -12.34
C GLN A 304 -10.78 -1.05 -12.65
N ILE A 305 -10.14 -0.48 -11.65
CA ILE A 305 -9.22 0.65 -11.78
C ILE A 305 -7.89 0.23 -11.19
N TYR A 306 -6.80 0.43 -11.94
CA TYR A 306 -5.47 0.07 -11.48
C TYR A 306 -4.43 1.10 -11.90
N TYR A 307 -3.37 1.21 -11.09
CA TYR A 307 -2.22 2.03 -11.44
C TYR A 307 -1.14 1.15 -12.03
N GLN A 308 -0.72 1.49 -13.25
CA GLN A 308 0.36 0.82 -13.94
C GLN A 308 1.60 1.73 -13.97
N ILE A 309 2.68 1.23 -13.40
CA ILE A 309 4.02 1.80 -13.54
C ILE A 309 4.56 1.32 -14.87
N ASP A 310 5.07 2.24 -15.71
CA ASP A 310 5.54 1.97 -17.08
C ASP A 310 6.71 2.93 -17.33
N LYS A 311 7.95 2.44 -17.11
CA LYS A 311 9.13 3.32 -17.06
C LYS A 311 10.32 2.72 -17.77
N ASP A 312 10.99 3.56 -18.58
CA ASP A 312 12.33 3.27 -19.10
C ASP A 312 13.39 3.86 -18.17
N TRP A 313 14.35 3.05 -17.79
CA TRP A 313 15.45 3.41 -16.91
C TRP A 313 16.77 3.37 -17.68
N PHE A 314 17.62 4.34 -17.37
CA PHE A 314 18.97 4.44 -17.91
C PHE A 314 19.99 4.70 -16.80
N TYR A 315 21.09 3.95 -16.77
CA TYR A 315 22.18 4.17 -15.82
C TYR A 315 23.12 5.24 -16.34
N ARG A 316 23.32 6.28 -15.52
CA ARG A 316 24.29 7.34 -15.79
C ARG A 316 25.58 7.09 -15.02
N PRO A 317 26.69 6.67 -15.68
CA PRO A 317 27.96 6.36 -15.03
C PRO A 317 28.56 7.56 -14.29
N GLU A 318 28.39 8.77 -14.83
CA GLU A 318 28.90 10.02 -14.26
C GLU A 318 28.24 10.32 -12.89
N GLU A 319 26.96 9.99 -12.74
CA GLU A 319 26.18 10.21 -11.53
C GLU A 319 26.08 8.95 -10.66
N ARG A 320 26.56 7.80 -11.16
CA ARG A 320 26.46 6.48 -10.52
C ARG A 320 25.05 6.12 -10.07
N ARG A 321 24.03 6.48 -10.86
CA ARG A 321 22.63 6.22 -10.53
C ARG A 321 21.78 5.91 -11.77
N TRP A 322 20.68 5.21 -11.51
CA TRP A 322 19.63 5.01 -12.48
C TRP A 322 18.73 6.25 -12.56
N ASN A 323 18.39 6.67 -13.76
CA ASN A 323 17.49 7.78 -14.02
C ASN A 323 16.34 7.31 -14.91
N VAL A 324 15.14 7.84 -14.66
CA VAL A 324 13.99 7.61 -15.52
C VAL A 324 14.16 8.43 -16.78
N MET A 325 14.10 7.76 -17.94
CA MET A 325 14.20 8.39 -19.26
C MET A 325 12.82 8.67 -19.85
N ASN A 326 11.89 7.76 -19.65
CA ASN A 326 10.51 7.88 -20.06
C ASN A 326 9.60 7.36 -18.95
N ASP A 327 8.48 8.02 -18.70
CA ASP A 327 7.49 7.65 -17.69
C ASP A 327 6.08 7.73 -18.31
N GLU A 328 5.55 6.57 -18.69
CA GLU A 328 4.19 6.41 -19.20
C GLU A 328 3.23 5.84 -18.14
N SER A 329 3.67 5.87 -16.87
CA SER A 329 2.87 5.39 -15.74
C SER A 329 1.53 6.11 -15.70
N SER A 330 0.46 5.34 -15.52
CA SER A 330 -0.90 5.90 -15.57
C SER A 330 -1.91 5.04 -14.80
N TRP A 331 -2.95 5.70 -14.32
CA TRP A 331 -4.16 5.00 -13.92
C TRP A 331 -4.93 4.52 -15.14
N ARG A 332 -5.41 3.30 -15.08
CA ARG A 332 -6.16 2.63 -16.16
C ARG A 332 -7.47 2.11 -15.62
N LYS A 333 -8.49 2.10 -16.50
CA LYS A 333 -9.82 1.65 -16.13
C LYS A 333 -10.32 0.63 -17.16
N ASN A 334 -10.74 -0.53 -16.66
CA ASN A 334 -11.50 -1.53 -17.38
C ASN A 334 -12.97 -1.44 -16.94
N GLU A 335 -13.86 -1.35 -17.90
CA GLU A 335 -15.32 -1.36 -17.69
C GLU A 335 -16.00 -2.33 -18.64
N LEU A 336 -17.03 -3.02 -18.12
CA LEU A 336 -17.90 -3.84 -18.95
C LEU A 336 -19.01 -2.95 -19.53
N VAL A 337 -18.94 -2.63 -20.81
CA VAL A 337 -19.92 -1.80 -21.52
C VAL A 337 -20.56 -2.62 -22.63
N ASN A 338 -21.87 -2.87 -22.53
CA ASN A 338 -22.62 -3.68 -23.50
C ASN A 338 -21.97 -5.06 -23.79
N GLY A 339 -21.47 -5.72 -22.74
CA GLY A 339 -20.81 -7.03 -22.84
C GLY A 339 -19.39 -7.02 -23.43
N LYS A 340 -18.83 -5.83 -23.67
CA LYS A 340 -17.42 -5.69 -24.16
C LYS A 340 -16.58 -4.99 -23.09
N ILE A 341 -15.34 -5.44 -22.96
CA ILE A 341 -14.36 -4.80 -22.09
C ILE A 341 -13.82 -3.55 -22.79
N LYS A 342 -13.99 -2.41 -22.14
CA LYS A 342 -13.42 -1.13 -22.57
C LYS A 342 -12.26 -0.77 -21.64
N ASN A 343 -11.05 -0.69 -22.18
CA ASN A 343 -9.88 -0.19 -21.47
C ASN A 343 -9.64 1.28 -21.82
N THR A 344 -9.39 2.12 -20.82
CA THR A 344 -9.10 3.56 -20.99
C THR A 344 -8.08 4.02 -19.98
N ILE A 345 -7.26 5.02 -20.35
CA ILE A 345 -6.48 5.78 -19.38
C ILE A 345 -7.48 6.58 -18.54
N TYR A 346 -7.31 6.50 -17.22
CA TYR A 346 -8.17 7.20 -16.27
C TYR A 346 -7.41 8.38 -15.66
N HIS A 347 -7.84 9.59 -16.00
CA HIS A 347 -7.25 10.80 -15.45
C HIS A 347 -7.88 11.10 -14.10
N LEU A 348 -7.04 11.09 -13.07
CA LEU A 348 -7.41 11.51 -11.72
C LEU A 348 -7.41 13.04 -11.64
N TRP A 349 -8.29 13.59 -10.83
CA TRP A 349 -8.48 15.03 -10.59
C TRP A 349 -8.43 15.35 -9.09
#